data_d37fbc054f34a17312efae9989c4c714
#
_entry.id   d37fbc054f34a17312efae9989c4c714
#
_cell.length_a   1.000
_cell.length_b   1.000
_cell.length_c   1.000
_cell.angle_alpha   90.00
_cell.angle_beta   90.00
_cell.angle_gamma   90.00
#
_symmetry.space_group_name_H-M   'P 1'
#
loop_
_entity.id
_entity.type
_entity.pdbx_description
1 polymer ?
#
loop_
_entity_poly.entity_id
_entity_poly.type
_entity_poly.pdbx_seq_one_letter_code
_entity_poly.pdbx_strand_id
1 'polypeptide(L)'
;MSKWISLLKMKSKTFLDSLPSNFRNEKSFFIQNNLTDFEKLSNLSDLDINEIQRKSSLCTLNNLKKIRAIAIFKKEIGISPPQAYLLLHCGISSIKSLSLSTPYELERKVGRLEWILRVKNETGTTFSLLKEWIKKASQIDKSIWNLG
;
A
#
# COMPACT_ATOMS: atom_id res chain seq x y z
N MET A 1 27.41 -20.76 -5.50
CA MET A 1 27.38 -19.47 -4.79
C MET A 1 26.35 -18.49 -5.35
N SER A 2 26.24 -18.36 -6.67
CA SER A 2 25.24 -17.46 -7.28
C SER A 2 23.79 -17.82 -6.96
N LYS A 3 23.48 -19.12 -6.82
CA LYS A 3 22.13 -19.58 -6.46
C LYS A 3 21.68 -19.15 -5.07
N TRP A 4 22.60 -19.10 -4.12
CA TRP A 4 22.30 -18.69 -2.74
C TRP A 4 22.01 -17.20 -2.66
N ILE A 5 22.77 -16.40 -3.40
CA ILE A 5 22.59 -14.95 -3.44
C ILE A 5 21.26 -14.61 -4.12
N SER A 6 20.90 -15.35 -5.19
CA SER A 6 19.61 -15.18 -5.86
C SER A 6 18.44 -15.57 -4.96
N LEU A 7 18.57 -16.67 -4.20
CA LEU A 7 17.54 -17.12 -3.26
C LEU A 7 17.40 -16.14 -2.09
N LEU A 8 18.50 -15.61 -1.59
CA LEU A 8 18.49 -14.60 -0.54
C LEU A 8 17.86 -13.28 -1.03
N LYS A 9 18.15 -12.88 -2.27
CA LYS A 9 17.52 -11.71 -2.89
C LYS A 9 16.04 -11.93 -3.14
N MET A 10 15.61 -13.14 -3.49
CA MET A 10 14.19 -13.45 -3.68
C MET A 10 13.43 -13.48 -2.35
N LYS A 11 14.10 -13.88 -1.25
CA LYS A 11 13.48 -13.90 0.08
C LYS A 11 13.44 -12.53 0.74
N SER A 12 14.25 -11.58 0.29
CA SER A 12 14.34 -10.25 0.86
C SER A 12 13.69 -9.18 -0.03
N LYS A 13 12.51 -9.50 -0.59
CA LYS A 13 11.74 -8.48 -1.33
C LYS A 13 11.45 -7.32 -0.39
N THR A 14 12.03 -6.17 -0.72
CA THR A 14 11.76 -4.94 0.01
C THR A 14 10.35 -4.46 -0.32
N PHE A 15 9.85 -3.54 0.50
CA PHE A 15 8.56 -2.90 0.23
C PHE A 15 8.50 -2.34 -1.19
N LEU A 16 9.55 -1.66 -1.63
CA LEU A 16 9.59 -1.04 -2.96
C LEU A 16 9.53 -2.08 -4.08
N ASP A 17 10.13 -3.24 -3.89
CA ASP A 17 10.12 -4.31 -4.89
C ASP A 17 8.73 -4.92 -5.06
N SER A 18 7.86 -4.76 -4.07
CA SER A 18 6.49 -5.27 -4.11
C SER A 18 5.51 -4.30 -4.77
N LEU A 19 5.95 -3.09 -5.11
CA LEU A 19 5.09 -2.10 -5.75
C LEU A 19 4.89 -2.43 -7.23
N PRO A 20 3.70 -2.12 -7.79
CA PRO A 20 3.46 -2.30 -9.22
C PRO A 20 4.40 -1.47 -10.10
N SER A 21 4.56 -1.89 -11.35
CA SER A 21 5.51 -1.27 -12.30
C SER A 21 5.19 0.20 -12.64
N ASN A 22 3.95 0.63 -12.45
CA ASN A 22 3.59 2.02 -12.70
C ASN A 22 4.21 3.00 -11.69
N PHE A 23 4.80 2.51 -10.61
CA PHE A 23 5.51 3.31 -9.61
C PHE A 23 7.03 3.31 -9.81
N ARG A 24 7.52 2.85 -10.96
CA ARG A 24 8.96 2.68 -11.21
C ARG A 24 9.77 3.98 -11.04
N ASN A 25 9.21 5.12 -11.43
CA ASN A 25 9.92 6.40 -11.33
C ASN A 25 10.09 6.82 -9.86
N GLU A 26 9.01 6.67 -9.08
CA GLU A 26 9.03 6.95 -7.64
C GLU A 26 9.94 5.98 -6.91
N LYS A 27 9.90 4.70 -7.29
CA LYS A 27 10.77 3.68 -6.74
C LYS A 27 12.25 4.03 -6.95
N SER A 28 12.61 4.46 -8.17
CA SER A 28 13.99 4.87 -8.47
C SER A 28 14.43 6.04 -7.61
N PHE A 29 13.57 7.03 -7.43
CA PHE A 29 13.87 8.18 -6.57
C PHE A 29 14.12 7.75 -5.13
N PHE A 30 13.25 6.90 -4.59
CA PHE A 30 13.38 6.44 -3.21
C PHE A 30 14.65 5.62 -2.98
N ILE A 31 15.02 4.76 -3.94
CA ILE A 31 16.26 3.98 -3.85
C ILE A 31 17.47 4.92 -3.86
N GLN A 32 17.50 5.90 -4.76
CA GLN A 32 18.60 6.84 -4.89
C GLN A 32 18.78 7.73 -3.65
N ASN A 33 17.69 7.96 -2.90
CA ASN A 33 17.70 8.83 -1.72
C ASN A 33 17.65 8.04 -0.41
N ASN A 34 17.89 6.73 -0.45
CA ASN A 34 17.90 5.85 0.72
C ASN A 34 16.58 5.85 1.52
N LEU A 35 15.46 6.08 0.83
CA LEU A 35 14.12 6.03 1.41
C LEU A 35 13.46 4.69 1.07
N THR A 36 14.06 3.60 1.51
CA THR A 36 13.60 2.24 1.19
C THR A 36 12.71 1.62 2.27
N ASP A 37 12.67 2.24 3.45
CA ASP A 37 11.92 1.75 4.59
C ASP A 37 10.45 2.21 4.49
N PHE A 38 9.52 1.27 4.51
CA PHE A 38 8.09 1.60 4.41
C PHE A 38 7.58 2.43 5.61
N GLU A 39 8.21 2.30 6.78
CA GLU A 39 7.84 3.12 7.93
C GLU A 39 8.13 4.59 7.67
N LYS A 40 9.28 4.90 7.06
CA LYS A 40 9.62 6.27 6.67
C LYS A 40 8.67 6.79 5.60
N LEU A 41 8.31 5.94 4.64
CA LEU A 41 7.38 6.31 3.57
C LEU A 41 5.98 6.57 4.11
N SER A 42 5.56 5.84 5.14
CA SER A 42 4.26 6.06 5.77
C SER A 42 4.17 7.39 6.53
N ASN A 43 5.31 7.93 6.94
CA ASN A 43 5.40 9.17 7.71
C ASN A 43 5.63 10.43 6.86
N LEU A 44 5.67 10.30 5.54
CA LEU A 44 5.84 11.44 4.66
C LEU A 44 4.67 12.41 4.82
N SER A 45 5.00 13.69 5.05
CA SER A 45 4.00 14.75 5.09
C SER A 45 3.64 15.21 3.67
N ASP A 46 2.58 16.01 3.55
CA ASP A 46 2.24 16.60 2.26
C ASP A 46 3.35 17.54 1.77
N LEU A 47 4.03 18.23 2.69
CA LEU A 47 5.18 19.06 2.35
C LEU A 47 6.34 18.21 1.80
N ASP A 48 6.60 17.06 2.42
CA ASP A 48 7.64 16.14 1.94
C ASP A 48 7.34 15.65 0.53
N ILE A 49 6.10 15.30 0.28
CA ILE A 49 5.65 14.83 -1.04
C ILE A 49 5.80 15.92 -2.10
N ASN A 50 5.41 17.15 -1.77
CA ASN A 50 5.58 18.28 -2.68
C ASN A 50 7.05 18.57 -2.97
N GLU A 51 7.91 18.42 -1.98
CA GLU A 51 9.36 18.58 -2.13
C GLU A 51 9.95 17.54 -3.08
N ILE A 52 9.54 16.28 -2.94
CA ILE A 52 9.96 15.19 -3.83
C ILE A 52 9.57 15.50 -5.27
N GLN A 53 8.33 15.96 -5.47
CA GLN A 53 7.85 16.29 -6.80
C GLN A 53 8.66 17.43 -7.43
N ARG A 54 9.05 18.42 -6.63
CA ARG A 54 9.90 19.51 -7.10
C ARG A 54 11.29 19.04 -7.49
N LYS A 55 11.85 18.09 -6.75
CA LYS A 55 13.20 17.54 -7.00
C LYS A 55 13.23 16.60 -8.18
N SER A 56 12.14 15.92 -8.49
CA SER A 56 12.07 14.95 -9.58
C SER A 56 10.78 15.12 -10.37
N SER A 57 10.90 15.60 -11.59
CA SER A 57 9.76 15.80 -12.48
C SER A 57 9.10 14.49 -12.92
N LEU A 58 9.82 13.36 -12.80
CA LEU A 58 9.29 12.04 -13.14
C LEU A 58 8.38 11.47 -12.07
N CYS A 59 8.48 11.98 -10.83
CA CYS A 59 7.61 11.56 -9.72
C CYS A 59 6.32 12.37 -9.76
N THR A 60 5.17 11.70 -9.77
CA THR A 60 3.88 12.38 -9.75
C THR A 60 3.33 12.46 -8.33
N LEU A 61 2.64 13.55 -8.03
CA LEU A 61 2.01 13.77 -6.73
C LEU A 61 1.05 12.64 -6.40
N ASN A 62 0.26 12.21 -7.39
CA ASN A 62 -0.72 11.15 -7.22
C ASN A 62 -0.07 9.82 -6.84
N ASN A 63 1.01 9.44 -7.54
CA ASN A 63 1.73 8.21 -7.24
C ASN A 63 2.41 8.25 -5.88
N LEU A 64 2.99 9.39 -5.51
CA LEU A 64 3.62 9.54 -4.19
C LEU A 64 2.60 9.36 -3.06
N LYS A 65 1.40 9.94 -3.21
CA LYS A 65 0.33 9.78 -2.22
C LYS A 65 -0.15 8.34 -2.16
N LYS A 66 -0.24 7.65 -3.28
CA LYS A 66 -0.62 6.23 -3.33
C LYS A 66 0.40 5.36 -2.62
N ILE A 67 1.69 5.59 -2.85
CA ILE A 67 2.76 4.84 -2.18
C ILE A 67 2.69 5.07 -0.67
N ARG A 68 2.47 6.31 -0.23
CA ARG A 68 2.29 6.62 1.20
C ARG A 68 1.11 5.86 1.78
N ALA A 69 -0.02 5.82 1.08
CA ALA A 69 -1.20 5.08 1.53
C ALA A 69 -0.91 3.58 1.65
N ILE A 70 -0.22 2.99 0.67
CA ILE A 70 0.19 1.58 0.71
C ILE A 70 1.10 1.32 1.91
N ALA A 71 2.04 2.22 2.17
CA ALA A 71 2.94 2.10 3.32
C ALA A 71 2.19 2.19 4.65
N ILE A 72 1.20 3.06 4.75
CA ILE A 72 0.35 3.18 5.94
C ILE A 72 -0.46 1.90 6.18
N PHE A 73 -1.07 1.34 5.14
CA PHE A 73 -1.81 0.09 5.26
C PHE A 73 -0.91 -1.06 5.73
N LYS A 74 0.31 -1.13 5.21
CA LYS A 74 1.25 -2.16 5.64
C LYS A 74 1.66 -1.96 7.10
N LYS A 75 1.98 -0.74 7.49
CA LYS A 75 2.43 -0.43 8.85
C LYS A 75 1.33 -0.65 9.88
N GLU A 76 0.14 -0.13 9.63
CA GLU A 76 -0.94 -0.09 10.62
C GLU A 76 -1.74 -1.38 10.68
N ILE A 77 -1.91 -2.08 9.57
CA ILE A 77 -2.79 -3.25 9.49
C ILE A 77 -2.05 -4.52 9.06
N GLY A 78 -0.92 -4.37 8.36
CA GLY A 78 -0.18 -5.51 7.84
C GLY A 78 -0.65 -5.96 6.46
N ILE A 79 -1.29 -5.07 5.72
CA ILE A 79 -1.75 -5.36 4.36
C ILE A 79 -0.55 -5.33 3.42
N SER A 80 -0.40 -6.36 2.57
CA SER A 80 0.69 -6.40 1.61
C SER A 80 0.53 -5.33 0.53
N PRO A 81 1.62 -4.85 -0.10
CA PRO A 81 1.52 -3.84 -1.14
C PRO A 81 0.57 -4.19 -2.30
N PRO A 82 0.57 -5.41 -2.87
CA PRO A 82 -0.41 -5.76 -3.90
C PRO A 82 -1.85 -5.67 -3.42
N GLN A 83 -2.14 -6.13 -2.20
CA GLN A 83 -3.47 -6.06 -1.62
C GLN A 83 -3.89 -4.60 -1.35
N ALA A 84 -2.97 -3.79 -0.82
CA ALA A 84 -3.22 -2.38 -0.57
C ALA A 84 -3.50 -1.63 -1.88
N TYR A 85 -2.75 -1.94 -2.93
CA TYR A 85 -2.95 -1.36 -4.25
C TYR A 85 -4.36 -1.69 -4.79
N LEU A 86 -4.80 -2.92 -4.56
CA LEU A 86 -6.15 -3.34 -4.92
C LEU A 86 -7.20 -2.53 -4.19
N LEU A 87 -7.00 -2.27 -2.89
CA LEU A 87 -7.90 -1.42 -2.11
C LEU A 87 -7.96 0.00 -2.67
N LEU A 88 -6.84 0.56 -3.10
CA LEU A 88 -6.81 1.88 -3.71
C LEU A 88 -7.69 1.93 -4.96
N HIS A 89 -7.67 0.88 -5.77
CA HIS A 89 -8.54 0.78 -6.94
C HIS A 89 -10.02 0.66 -6.58
N CYS A 90 -10.32 0.20 -5.37
CA CYS A 90 -11.70 0.16 -4.85
C CYS A 90 -12.13 1.50 -4.26
N GLY A 91 -11.29 2.51 -4.29
CA GLY A 91 -11.57 3.82 -3.69
C GLY A 91 -11.23 3.91 -2.20
N ILE A 92 -10.53 2.90 -1.66
CA ILE A 92 -10.14 2.86 -0.25
C ILE A 92 -8.70 3.35 -0.15
N SER A 93 -8.50 4.59 0.29
CA SER A 93 -7.18 5.22 0.33
C SER A 93 -6.70 5.61 1.72
N SER A 94 -7.48 5.32 2.77
CA SER A 94 -7.13 5.68 4.14
C SER A 94 -7.68 4.66 5.14
N ILE A 95 -7.11 4.67 6.34
CA ILE A 95 -7.62 3.84 7.46
C ILE A 95 -9.08 4.17 7.73
N LYS A 96 -9.42 5.47 7.71
CA LYS A 96 -10.81 5.90 7.94
C LYS A 96 -11.76 5.35 6.88
N SER A 97 -11.42 5.45 5.61
CA SER A 97 -12.28 4.94 4.54
C SER A 97 -12.44 3.42 4.62
N LEU A 98 -11.39 2.70 5.03
CA LEU A 98 -11.47 1.26 5.25
C LEU A 98 -12.40 0.95 6.43
N SER A 99 -12.31 1.69 7.52
CA SER A 99 -13.14 1.48 8.70
C SER A 99 -14.63 1.67 8.43
N LEU A 100 -14.96 2.52 7.45
CA LEU A 100 -16.35 2.81 7.05
C LEU A 100 -16.90 1.81 6.04
N SER A 101 -16.06 0.92 5.51
CA SER A 101 -16.46 -0.05 4.50
C SER A 101 -17.21 -1.22 5.16
N THR A 102 -18.13 -1.84 4.38
CA THR A 102 -18.75 -3.08 4.79
C THR A 102 -18.04 -4.25 4.12
N PRO A 103 -17.88 -5.40 4.82
CA PRO A 103 -17.17 -6.54 4.25
C PRO A 103 -17.78 -7.06 2.94
N TYR A 104 -19.11 -7.12 2.87
CA TYR A 104 -19.80 -7.63 1.67
C TYR A 104 -19.62 -6.72 0.46
N GLU A 105 -19.75 -5.42 0.67
CA GLU A 105 -19.58 -4.45 -0.40
C GLU A 105 -18.12 -4.43 -0.89
N LEU A 106 -17.17 -4.48 0.04
CA LEU A 106 -15.76 -4.50 -0.29
C LEU A 106 -15.37 -5.78 -1.04
N GLU A 107 -15.89 -6.93 -0.60
CA GLU A 107 -15.67 -8.20 -1.30
C GLU A 107 -16.16 -8.13 -2.75
N ARG A 108 -17.34 -7.54 -2.95
CA ARG A 108 -17.89 -7.38 -4.28
C ARG A 108 -17.02 -6.50 -5.16
N LYS A 109 -16.53 -5.38 -4.64
CA LYS A 109 -15.66 -4.46 -5.36
C LYS A 109 -14.32 -5.11 -5.71
N VAL A 110 -13.71 -5.79 -4.75
CA VAL A 110 -12.43 -6.49 -4.92
C VAL A 110 -12.60 -7.60 -5.96
N GLY A 111 -13.66 -8.40 -5.85
CA GLY A 111 -13.93 -9.49 -6.80
C GLY A 111 -14.10 -8.99 -8.22
N ARG A 112 -14.80 -7.87 -8.38
CA ARG A 112 -15.00 -7.25 -9.70
C ARG A 112 -13.67 -6.79 -10.30
N LEU A 113 -12.81 -6.18 -9.50
CA LEU A 113 -11.49 -5.71 -9.94
C LEU A 113 -10.56 -6.86 -10.28
N GLU A 114 -10.54 -7.90 -9.44
CA GLU A 114 -9.74 -9.09 -9.71
C GLU A 114 -10.17 -9.72 -11.05
N TRP A 115 -11.48 -9.74 -11.32
CA TRP A 115 -12.00 -10.26 -12.58
C TRP A 115 -11.59 -9.38 -13.76
N ILE A 116 -11.73 -8.05 -13.64
CA ILE A 116 -11.36 -7.09 -14.69
C ILE A 116 -9.87 -7.16 -15.00
N LEU A 117 -9.03 -7.21 -13.96
CA LEU A 117 -7.58 -7.26 -14.09
C LEU A 117 -7.06 -8.65 -14.39
N ARG A 118 -7.93 -9.67 -14.39
CA ARG A 118 -7.59 -11.09 -14.61
C ARG A 118 -6.52 -11.61 -13.65
N VAL A 119 -6.51 -11.09 -12.41
CA VAL A 119 -5.57 -11.50 -11.36
C VAL A 119 -6.20 -12.42 -10.33
N LYS A 120 -7.15 -13.23 -10.74
CA LYS A 120 -7.92 -14.14 -9.88
C LYS A 120 -7.11 -14.71 -8.70
N ASN A 121 -7.49 -14.31 -7.48
CA ASN A 121 -6.95 -14.84 -6.21
C ASN A 121 -5.41 -14.74 -6.06
N GLU A 122 -4.70 -14.09 -6.98
CA GLU A 122 -3.25 -13.92 -6.88
C GLU A 122 -2.86 -13.04 -5.69
N THR A 123 -3.75 -12.14 -5.27
CA THR A 123 -3.53 -11.30 -4.10
C THR A 123 -3.80 -12.01 -2.78
N GLY A 124 -4.46 -13.17 -2.82
CA GLY A 124 -4.85 -13.92 -1.62
C GLY A 124 -5.90 -13.21 -0.77
N THR A 125 -6.67 -12.30 -1.38
CA THR A 125 -7.66 -11.51 -0.66
C THR A 125 -8.96 -12.30 -0.49
N THR A 126 -9.28 -12.68 0.75
CA THR A 126 -10.49 -13.43 1.09
C THR A 126 -11.46 -12.55 1.87
N PHE A 127 -12.73 -12.97 1.95
CA PHE A 127 -13.73 -12.27 2.76
C PHE A 127 -13.32 -12.16 4.22
N SER A 128 -12.79 -13.23 4.78
CA SER A 128 -12.32 -13.27 6.16
C SER A 128 -11.22 -12.24 6.39
N LEU A 129 -10.31 -12.10 5.45
CA LEU A 129 -9.21 -11.15 5.53
C LEU A 129 -9.72 -9.70 5.44
N LEU A 130 -10.65 -9.43 4.52
CA LEU A 130 -11.27 -8.11 4.39
C LEU A 130 -11.98 -7.70 5.67
N LYS A 131 -12.72 -8.63 6.26
CA LYS A 131 -13.43 -8.41 7.53
C LYS A 131 -12.45 -8.07 8.65
N GLU A 132 -11.32 -8.77 8.72
CA GLU A 132 -10.28 -8.52 9.71
C GLU A 132 -9.66 -7.14 9.53
N TRP A 133 -9.37 -6.74 8.29
CA TRP A 133 -8.79 -5.42 7.99
C TRP A 133 -9.73 -4.30 8.41
N ILE A 134 -11.01 -4.43 8.09
CA ILE A 134 -12.03 -3.42 8.48
C ILE A 134 -12.12 -3.31 9.99
N LYS A 135 -12.08 -4.44 10.70
CA LYS A 135 -12.10 -4.45 12.16
C LYS A 135 -10.88 -3.75 12.75
N LYS A 136 -9.69 -4.05 12.24
CA LYS A 136 -8.46 -3.39 12.69
C LYS A 136 -8.48 -1.89 12.40
N ALA A 137 -8.95 -1.50 11.22
CA ALA A 137 -9.08 -0.10 10.84
C ALA A 137 -10.04 0.63 11.78
N SER A 138 -11.17 0.01 12.15
CA SER A 138 -12.13 0.58 13.10
C SER A 138 -11.51 0.79 14.49
N GLN A 139 -10.69 -0.15 14.94
CA GLN A 139 -10.01 -0.03 16.23
C GLN A 139 -9.00 1.11 16.23
N ILE A 140 -8.26 1.29 15.16
CA ILE A 140 -7.28 2.37 15.01
C ILE A 140 -8.00 3.71 14.97
N ASP A 141 -9.06 3.83 14.20
CA ASP A 141 -9.85 5.05 14.06
C ASP A 141 -10.44 5.48 15.42
N LYS A 142 -10.98 4.52 16.18
CA LYS A 142 -11.50 4.78 17.52
C LYS A 142 -10.42 5.25 18.51
N SER A 143 -9.22 4.68 18.43
CA SER A 143 -8.13 5.08 19.32
C SER A 143 -7.67 6.52 19.06
N ILE A 144 -7.70 6.97 17.81
CA ILE A 144 -7.41 8.35 17.45
C ILE A 144 -8.44 9.31 18.06
N TRP A 145 -9.72 8.95 18.01
CA TRP A 145 -10.79 9.74 18.61
C TRP A 145 -10.68 9.80 20.15
N ASN A 146 -10.20 8.73 20.78
CA ASN A 146 -10.07 8.67 22.23
C ASN A 146 -8.84 9.42 22.77
N LEU A 147 -7.90 9.79 21.89
CA LEU A 147 -6.72 10.57 22.25
C LEU A 147 -6.97 12.09 22.22
N GLY A 148 -8.08 12.49 21.66
CA GLY A 148 -8.48 13.88 21.61
C GLY A 148 -9.46 14.20 22.72
#